data_568e7f75d7cdf505094bbd8d758722f0
#
_entry.id   568e7f75d7cdf505094bbd8d758722f0
#
_cell.length_a   1.000
_cell.length_b   1.000
_cell.length_c   1.000
_cell.angle_alpha   90.00
_cell.angle_beta   90.00
_cell.angle_gamma   90.00
#
_symmetry.space_group_name_H-M   'P 1'
#
loop_
_entity.id
_entity.type
_entity.pdbx_description
1 polymer ?
#
loop_
_entity_poly.entity_id
_entity_poly.type
_entity_poly.pdbx_seq_one_letter_code
_entity_poly.pdbx_strand_id
1 'polypeptide(L)'
;MAENVTSGEIEQAVRTILRHLVEHPDAKDTLDGIVRWWGDPVDRTAHVEVVRRSLDELTQRGWVSVRMGKSGTCFYGLNKDRLDEVKRHLHG
;
A
#
# COMPACT_ATOMS: atom_id res chain seq x y z
N MET A 1 23.75 0.26 6.77
CA MET A 1 23.01 0.28 6.18
C MET A 1 22.28 1.22 6.05
N ALA A 2 22.14 1.61 5.45
CA ALA A 2 21.53 2.68 5.20
C ALA A 2 20.16 2.52 5.07
N GLU A 3 19.55 2.59 6.11
CA GLU A 3 18.20 2.48 6.04
C GLU A 3 17.73 3.83 5.81
N ASN A 4 17.32 4.18 4.68
CA ASN A 4 16.82 5.51 4.34
C ASN A 4 15.33 5.67 4.49
N VAL A 5 14.65 4.61 4.86
CA VAL A 5 13.20 4.65 5.00
C VAL A 5 12.84 5.03 6.43
N THR A 6 12.10 6.11 6.59
CA THR A 6 11.69 6.59 7.90
C THR A 6 10.25 6.22 8.19
N SER A 7 9.89 6.27 9.47
CA SER A 7 8.50 6.04 9.87
C SER A 7 7.55 7.05 9.25
N GLY A 8 8.00 8.29 9.11
CA GLY A 8 7.17 9.33 8.48
C GLY A 8 6.89 9.03 7.03
N GLU A 9 7.88 8.50 6.32
CA GLU A 9 7.70 8.15 4.92
C GLU A 9 6.70 7.01 4.78
N ILE A 10 6.81 6.00 5.65
CA ILE A 10 5.89 4.87 5.62
C ILE A 10 4.49 5.33 5.95
N GLU A 11 4.35 6.18 6.97
CA GLU A 11 3.04 6.70 7.35
C GLU A 11 2.38 7.45 6.20
N GLN A 12 3.13 8.29 5.52
CA GLN A 12 2.61 9.03 4.38
C GLN A 12 2.23 8.10 3.25
N ALA A 13 3.04 7.08 3.00
CA ALA A 13 2.76 6.10 1.96
C ALA A 13 1.50 5.32 2.28
N VAL A 14 1.34 4.93 3.54
CA VAL A 14 0.15 4.22 3.99
C VAL A 14 -1.10 5.05 3.68
N ARG A 15 -1.08 6.33 4.02
CA ARG A 15 -2.24 7.19 3.78
C ARG A 15 -2.53 7.34 2.28
N THR A 16 -1.49 7.50 1.48
CA THR A 16 -1.65 7.66 0.04
C THR A 16 -2.24 6.40 -0.58
N ILE A 17 -1.71 5.24 -0.20
CA ILE A 17 -2.20 3.98 -0.72
C ILE A 17 -3.65 3.76 -0.30
N LEU A 18 -3.97 4.00 0.97
CA LEU A 18 -5.34 3.82 1.46
C LEU A 18 -6.32 4.74 0.75
N ARG A 19 -5.92 5.98 0.51
CA ARG A 19 -6.79 6.94 -0.17
C ARG A 19 -7.12 6.45 -1.57
N HIS A 20 -6.11 5.96 -2.27
CA HIS A 20 -6.32 5.41 -3.61
C HIS A 20 -7.26 4.22 -3.57
N LEU A 21 -7.05 3.32 -2.62
CA LEU A 21 -7.87 2.11 -2.51
C LEU A 21 -9.31 2.43 -2.14
N VAL A 22 -9.52 3.45 -1.32
CA VAL A 22 -10.88 3.86 -0.97
C VAL A 22 -11.61 4.39 -2.19
N GLU A 23 -10.89 5.11 -3.05
CA GLU A 23 -11.48 5.63 -4.29
C GLU A 23 -11.73 4.53 -5.31
N HIS A 24 -10.98 3.45 -5.22
CA HIS A 24 -11.11 2.32 -6.15
C HIS A 24 -11.18 1.01 -5.37
N PRO A 25 -12.28 0.79 -4.64
CA PRO A 25 -12.33 -0.34 -3.70
C PRO A 25 -12.29 -1.71 -4.35
N ASP A 26 -12.56 -1.79 -5.64
CA ASP A 26 -12.49 -3.07 -6.35
C ASP A 26 -11.15 -3.30 -7.05
N ALA A 27 -10.26 -2.31 -6.98
CA ALA A 27 -8.97 -2.43 -7.64
C ALA A 27 -8.08 -3.45 -6.95
N LYS A 28 -7.34 -4.18 -7.75
CA LYS A 28 -6.37 -5.13 -7.25
C LYS A 28 -5.09 -4.92 -8.04
N ASP A 29 -4.02 -4.62 -7.32
CA ASP A 29 -2.75 -4.28 -7.95
C ASP A 29 -1.61 -5.11 -7.38
N THR A 30 -0.60 -5.30 -8.20
CA THR A 30 0.64 -5.90 -7.73
C THR A 30 1.48 -4.80 -7.07
N LEU A 31 2.52 -5.22 -6.35
CA LEU A 31 3.45 -4.26 -5.78
C LEU A 31 4.02 -3.36 -6.87
N ASP A 32 4.40 -3.95 -7.99
CA ASP A 32 4.96 -3.21 -9.10
C ASP A 32 3.96 -2.18 -9.65
N GLY A 33 2.70 -2.58 -9.77
CA GLY A 33 1.67 -1.66 -10.21
C GLY A 33 1.47 -0.51 -9.26
N ILE A 34 1.47 -0.78 -7.96
CA ILE A 34 1.30 0.26 -6.96
C ILE A 34 2.46 1.24 -7.01
N VAL A 35 3.67 0.74 -7.16
CA VAL A 35 4.84 1.61 -7.26
C VAL A 35 4.70 2.56 -8.45
N ARG A 36 4.13 2.06 -9.54
CA ARG A 36 4.00 2.88 -10.75
C ARG A 36 3.02 4.05 -10.59
N TRP A 37 1.87 3.80 -9.97
CA TRP A 37 0.91 4.89 -9.85
C TRP A 37 1.23 5.83 -8.68
N TRP A 38 2.26 5.52 -7.93
CA TRP A 38 2.71 6.40 -6.84
C TRP A 38 3.30 7.70 -7.38
N GLY A 39 3.90 7.65 -8.56
CA GLY A 39 4.55 8.82 -9.16
C GLY A 39 5.96 8.47 -9.58
N ASP A 40 6.70 9.49 -9.99
CA ASP A 40 8.08 9.30 -10.44
C ASP A 40 9.02 9.35 -9.25
N PRO A 41 9.56 8.24 -8.82
CA PRO A 41 10.48 8.26 -7.68
C PRO A 41 11.86 8.72 -8.09
N VAL A 42 12.47 9.50 -7.22
CA VAL A 42 13.85 9.91 -7.42
C VAL A 42 14.78 8.71 -7.24
N ASP A 43 14.50 7.92 -6.22
CA ASP A 43 15.25 6.70 -5.96
C ASP A 43 14.28 5.53 -6.03
N ARG A 44 14.35 4.79 -7.12
CA ARG A 44 13.40 3.71 -7.35
C ARG A 44 13.51 2.60 -6.31
N THR A 45 14.75 2.29 -5.89
CA THR A 45 14.94 1.23 -4.91
C THR A 45 14.31 1.58 -3.57
N ALA A 46 14.58 2.80 -3.09
CA ALA A 46 14.01 3.26 -1.83
C ALA A 46 12.50 3.37 -1.93
N HIS A 47 12.00 3.80 -3.09
CA HIS A 47 10.58 3.95 -3.32
C HIS A 47 9.86 2.60 -3.22
N VAL A 48 10.42 1.57 -3.85
CA VAL A 48 9.84 0.23 -3.80
C VAL A 48 9.81 -0.26 -2.36
N GLU A 49 10.87 -0.01 -1.61
CA GLU A 49 10.95 -0.45 -0.22
C GLU A 49 9.88 0.23 0.65
N VAL A 50 9.67 1.52 0.44
CA VAL A 50 8.63 2.25 1.18
C VAL A 50 7.26 1.65 0.89
N VAL A 51 6.97 1.40 -0.38
CA VAL A 51 5.67 0.83 -0.76
C VAL A 51 5.51 -0.57 -0.18
N ARG A 52 6.56 -1.38 -0.26
CA ARG A 52 6.49 -2.75 0.24
C ARG A 52 6.22 -2.77 1.74
N ARG A 53 6.95 -1.96 2.50
CA ARG A 53 6.74 -1.90 3.94
C ARG A 53 5.38 -1.36 4.31
N SER A 54 4.88 -0.40 3.52
CA SER A 54 3.56 0.15 3.75
C SER A 54 2.49 -0.91 3.53
N LEU A 55 2.64 -1.72 2.49
CA LEU A 55 1.69 -2.78 2.21
C LEU A 55 1.75 -3.87 3.29
N ASP A 56 2.95 -4.17 3.79
CA ASP A 56 3.09 -5.12 4.90
C ASP A 56 2.34 -4.62 6.12
N GLU A 57 2.51 -3.35 6.43
CA GLU A 57 1.83 -2.74 7.57
C GLU A 57 0.31 -2.80 7.41
N LEU A 58 -0.16 -2.45 6.22
CA LEU A 58 -1.59 -2.45 5.94
C LEU A 58 -2.19 -3.85 5.99
N THR A 59 -1.42 -4.83 5.52
CA THR A 59 -1.85 -6.21 5.56
C THR A 59 -1.95 -6.70 7.00
N GLN A 60 -0.99 -6.32 7.82
CA GLN A 60 -0.99 -6.70 9.24
C GLN A 60 -2.16 -6.08 9.98
N ARG A 61 -2.56 -4.86 9.60
CA ARG A 61 -3.71 -4.22 10.22
C ARG A 61 -5.04 -4.79 9.73
N GLY A 62 -5.00 -5.59 8.66
CA GLY A 62 -6.20 -6.16 8.10
C GLY A 62 -6.96 -5.22 7.19
N TRP A 63 -6.36 -4.10 6.80
CA TRP A 63 -7.01 -3.14 5.90
C TRP A 63 -6.77 -3.45 4.44
N VAL A 64 -5.74 -4.22 4.15
CA VAL A 64 -5.41 -4.64 2.79
C VAL A 64 -5.38 -6.16 2.74
N SER A 65 -5.99 -6.71 1.72
CA SER A 65 -5.99 -8.15 1.48
C SER A 65 -4.93 -8.48 0.44
N VAL A 66 -4.27 -9.61 0.64
CA VAL A 66 -3.29 -10.12 -0.31
C VAL A 66 -3.81 -11.41 -0.88
N ARG A 67 -3.78 -11.52 -2.19
CA ARG A 67 -4.21 -12.75 -2.85
C ARG A 67 -3.16 -13.16 -3.86
N MET A 68 -2.77 -14.43 -3.82
CA MET A 68 -1.78 -14.93 -4.75
C MET A 68 -2.45 -15.47 -6.00
N GLY A 69 -1.99 -15.02 -7.16
CA GLY A 69 -2.49 -15.52 -8.43
C GLY A 69 -1.82 -16.81 -8.83
N LYS A 70 -2.24 -17.34 -9.97
CA LYS A 70 -1.75 -18.64 -10.45
C LYS A 70 -0.25 -18.64 -10.73
N SER A 71 0.27 -17.49 -11.14
CA SER A 71 1.69 -17.40 -11.48
C SER A 71 2.56 -17.08 -10.28
N GLY A 72 1.98 -17.07 -9.08
CA GLY A 72 2.72 -16.71 -7.88
C GLY A 72 2.79 -15.22 -7.64
N THR A 73 2.16 -14.42 -8.46
CA THR A 73 2.12 -12.97 -8.29
C THR A 73 1.09 -12.62 -7.21
N CYS A 74 1.49 -11.75 -6.28
CA CYS A 74 0.59 -11.31 -5.22
C CYS A 74 -0.16 -10.06 -5.66
N PHE A 75 -1.46 -10.04 -5.38
CA PHE A 75 -2.31 -8.89 -5.66
C PHE A 75 -2.81 -8.29 -4.37
N TYR A 76 -2.73 -7.00 -4.25
CA TYR A 76 -3.15 -6.26 -3.06
C TYR A 76 -4.43 -5.50 -3.36
N GLY A 77 -5.36 -5.51 -2.42
CA GLY A 77 -6.61 -4.79 -2.59
C GLY A 77 -7.18 -4.40 -1.25
N LEU A 78 -8.16 -3.51 -1.28
CA LEU A 78 -8.81 -3.07 -0.06
C LEU A 78 -9.61 -4.20 0.58
N ASN A 79 -9.48 -4.32 1.89
CA ASN A 79 -10.34 -5.22 2.64
C ASN A 79 -11.64 -4.45 2.93
N LYS A 80 -12.66 -4.72 2.14
CA LYS A 80 -13.91 -3.96 2.23
C LYS A 80 -14.61 -4.12 3.57
N ASP A 81 -14.33 -5.20 4.28
CA ASP A 81 -14.91 -5.41 5.61
C ASP A 81 -14.41 -4.39 6.61
N ARG A 82 -13.29 -3.74 6.31
CA ARG A 82 -12.71 -2.74 7.20
C ARG A 82 -12.78 -1.34 6.61
N LEU A 83 -13.64 -1.14 5.61
CA LEU A 83 -13.72 0.14 4.92
C LEU A 83 -14.01 1.30 5.87
N ASP A 84 -14.91 1.11 6.81
CA ASP A 84 -15.25 2.17 7.76
C ASP A 84 -14.07 2.54 8.64
N GLU A 85 -13.30 1.55 9.04
CA GLU A 85 -12.10 1.76 9.83
C GLU A 85 -11.08 2.58 9.06
N VAL A 86 -10.89 2.20 7.79
CA VAL A 86 -9.93 2.89 6.92
C VAL A 86 -10.34 4.34 6.72
N LYS A 87 -11.61 4.59 6.47
CA LYS A 87 -12.10 5.95 6.29
C LYS A 87 -11.89 6.79 7.54
N ARG A 88 -12.12 6.21 8.71
CA ARG A 88 -11.88 6.93 9.95
C ARG A 88 -10.42 7.28 10.13
N HIS A 89 -9.53 6.37 9.77
CA HIS A 89 -8.11 6.63 9.85
C HIS A 89 -7.70 7.79 8.93
N LEU A 90 -8.25 7.84 7.74
CA LEU A 90 -7.92 8.88 6.77
C LEU A 90 -8.47 10.25 7.19
N HIS A 91 -9.58 10.27 7.91
CA HIS A 91 -10.18 11.52 8.35
C HIS A 91 -9.69 11.96 9.73
N GLY A 92 -9.13 11.05 10.46
CA GLY A 92 -8.58 11.34 11.77
C GLY A 92 -7.16 11.85 11.67
#